data_b89b166a1d56031b6e3a94a8be9c2aaa
#
_entry.id   b89b166a1d56031b6e3a94a8be9c2aaa
#
_cell.length_a   1.000
_cell.length_b   1.000
_cell.length_c   1.000
_cell.angle_alpha   90.00
_cell.angle_beta   90.00
_cell.angle_gamma   90.00
#
_symmetry.space_group_name_H-M   'P 1'
#
loop_
_entity.id
_entity.type
_entity.pdbx_description
1 polymer ?
#
loop_
_entity_poly.entity_id
_entity_poly.type
_entity_poly.pdbx_seq_one_letter_code
_entity_poly.pdbx_strand_id
1 'polypeptide(L)'
;MQPLSYARANDVESAITLVARDPRSGFLAGGTTKVDLLRLGVEGTDRLVDINDLPLTGVDELGDGTIRIGALARMSRVARTPIIKRRFPAVSEALLLGASEQLRNMASIGGNLCQRVRCTYFRDGVSPCNKREPGTGCSALEGLNRGHAILGVSESCIATHPSDVAVPFVAFDAVVHTAGLDGERTIPIDDFYLVPGEAPQVEHPLAHGELITAIDLPPAPPAAGSLYLKFRDRQSYEFALVSVCAALTVNDGVVADVRVALGGVGTKPWRARRAEAELRGAPASDESFARAAAAELSVAVPRSGNAFKVALAERAIVRGLRRSMNGQAA
;
A
#
# COMPACT_ATOMS: atom_id res chain seq x y z
N MET A 1 27.83 -0.52 4.33
CA MET A 1 27.13 -1.79 4.05
C MET A 1 28.06 -2.91 4.50
N GLN A 2 27.58 -3.86 5.27
CA GLN A 2 28.37 -5.02 5.71
C GLN A 2 28.53 -6.02 4.55
N PRO A 3 29.54 -6.93 4.60
CA PRO A 3 29.65 -7.99 3.61
C PRO A 3 28.38 -8.84 3.58
N LEU A 4 27.89 -9.15 2.36
CA LEU A 4 26.69 -9.91 2.14
C LEU A 4 27.01 -11.19 1.36
N SER A 5 26.42 -12.31 1.76
CA SER A 5 26.36 -13.50 0.92
C SER A 5 25.15 -13.42 -0.03
N TYR A 6 25.30 -14.05 -1.19
CA TYR A 6 24.25 -14.05 -2.23
C TYR A 6 23.98 -15.49 -2.66
N ALA A 7 22.70 -15.81 -2.80
CA ALA A 7 22.23 -17.06 -3.39
C ALA A 7 21.11 -16.75 -4.38
N ARG A 8 20.92 -17.61 -5.37
CA ARG A 8 19.79 -17.55 -6.31
C ARG A 8 18.91 -18.76 -6.09
N ALA A 9 17.61 -18.54 -5.98
CA ALA A 9 16.63 -19.61 -5.91
C ALA A 9 16.22 -20.07 -7.31
N ASN A 10 16.02 -21.38 -7.47
CA ASN A 10 15.59 -21.98 -8.73
C ASN A 10 14.05 -22.15 -8.80
N ASP A 11 13.41 -22.23 -7.63
CA ASP A 11 11.97 -22.40 -7.47
C ASP A 11 11.50 -21.79 -6.14
N VAL A 12 10.19 -21.75 -5.92
CA VAL A 12 9.57 -21.17 -4.71
C VAL A 12 9.99 -21.90 -3.45
N GLU A 13 10.06 -23.24 -3.49
CA GLU A 13 10.41 -24.07 -2.33
C GLU A 13 11.86 -23.82 -1.89
N SER A 14 12.81 -23.78 -2.85
CA SER A 14 14.21 -23.46 -2.55
C SER A 14 14.37 -22.04 -2.02
N ALA A 15 13.61 -21.06 -2.54
CA ALA A 15 13.62 -19.69 -2.04
C ALA A 15 13.21 -19.64 -0.56
N ILE A 16 12.08 -20.24 -0.21
CA ILE A 16 11.55 -20.34 1.15
C ILE A 16 12.56 -21.02 2.07
N THR A 17 13.05 -22.18 1.66
CA THR A 17 14.01 -22.98 2.45
C THR A 17 15.31 -22.21 2.73
N LEU A 18 15.85 -21.50 1.73
CA LEU A 18 17.10 -20.74 1.86
C LEU A 18 16.94 -19.55 2.83
N VAL A 19 15.79 -18.89 2.84
CA VAL A 19 15.53 -17.76 3.75
C VAL A 19 15.17 -18.26 5.14
N ALA A 20 14.31 -19.25 5.27
CA ALA A 20 13.81 -19.72 6.56
C ALA A 20 14.93 -20.32 7.48
N ARG A 21 16.00 -20.86 6.89
CA ARG A 21 17.13 -21.46 7.63
C ARG A 21 17.97 -20.47 8.44
N ASP A 22 17.94 -19.20 8.06
CA ASP A 22 18.80 -18.20 8.70
C ASP A 22 18.00 -16.91 8.91
N PRO A 23 17.77 -16.49 10.17
CA PRO A 23 16.96 -15.31 10.50
C PRO A 23 17.53 -14.01 9.95
N ARG A 24 18.79 -14.00 9.52
CA ARG A 24 19.43 -12.84 8.88
C ARG A 24 19.48 -12.95 7.35
N SER A 25 18.75 -13.90 6.77
CA SER A 25 18.52 -14.00 5.33
C SER A 25 17.27 -13.20 4.92
N GLY A 26 17.21 -12.80 3.65
CA GLY A 26 16.02 -12.14 3.10
C GLY A 26 15.93 -12.26 1.60
N PHE A 27 14.69 -12.22 1.09
CA PHE A 27 14.43 -12.23 -0.34
C PHE A 27 14.93 -10.95 -1.02
N LEU A 28 15.48 -11.10 -2.21
CA LEU A 28 15.85 -10.02 -3.12
C LEU A 28 15.04 -10.13 -4.41
N ALA A 29 14.04 -9.26 -4.56
CA ALA A 29 13.34 -9.02 -5.83
C ALA A 29 14.00 -7.83 -6.57
N GLY A 30 13.25 -6.77 -6.89
CA GLY A 30 13.79 -5.58 -7.55
C GLY A 30 14.81 -4.75 -6.75
N GLY A 31 15.00 -5.03 -5.47
CA GLY A 31 16.00 -4.40 -4.61
C GLY A 31 15.77 -2.93 -4.24
N THR A 32 14.76 -2.26 -4.82
CA THR A 32 14.55 -0.81 -4.70
C THR A 32 14.27 -0.30 -3.29
N THR A 33 13.85 -1.17 -2.37
CA THR A 33 13.71 -0.89 -0.94
C THR A 33 14.79 -1.61 -0.13
N LYS A 34 15.00 -2.90 -0.39
CA LYS A 34 15.93 -3.74 0.38
C LYS A 34 17.35 -3.18 0.36
N VAL A 35 17.87 -2.88 -0.83
CA VAL A 35 19.24 -2.33 -0.98
C VAL A 35 19.35 -0.94 -0.35
N ASP A 36 18.32 -0.12 -0.44
CA ASP A 36 18.27 1.20 0.17
C ASP A 36 18.37 1.11 1.72
N LEU A 37 17.60 0.23 2.36
CA LEU A 37 17.64 0.01 3.81
C LEU A 37 18.96 -0.59 4.30
N LEU A 38 19.56 -1.50 3.52
CA LEU A 38 20.89 -2.04 3.80
C LEU A 38 21.97 -0.97 3.74
N ARG A 39 21.90 -0.05 2.77
CA ARG A 39 22.85 1.08 2.65
C ARG A 39 22.73 2.06 3.80
N LEU A 40 21.52 2.26 4.33
CA LEU A 40 21.27 3.11 5.50
C LEU A 40 21.64 2.44 6.82
N GLY A 41 21.91 1.12 6.82
CA GLY A 41 22.18 0.37 8.05
C GLY A 41 20.96 0.17 8.95
N VAL A 42 19.75 0.42 8.42
CA VAL A 42 18.47 0.30 9.16
C VAL A 42 18.00 -1.15 9.20
N GLU A 43 18.40 -1.96 8.23
CA GLU A 43 18.08 -3.37 8.14
C GLU A 43 19.35 -4.22 8.14
N GLY A 44 19.41 -5.22 9.03
CA GLY A 44 20.52 -6.15 9.16
C GLY A 44 20.22 -7.46 8.43
N THR A 45 20.74 -7.62 7.21
CA THR A 45 20.62 -8.84 6.42
C THR A 45 22.02 -9.27 5.99
N ASP A 46 22.40 -10.53 6.24
CA ASP A 46 23.72 -11.07 5.89
C ASP A 46 23.69 -11.90 4.59
N ARG A 47 22.51 -12.41 4.24
CA ARG A 47 22.31 -13.19 3.04
C ARG A 47 21.12 -12.69 2.23
N LEU A 48 21.34 -12.45 0.94
CA LEU A 48 20.28 -12.14 -0.02
C LEU A 48 19.99 -13.36 -0.89
N VAL A 49 18.73 -13.77 -0.92
CA VAL A 49 18.23 -14.84 -1.80
C VAL A 49 17.49 -14.18 -2.96
N ASP A 50 18.11 -14.20 -4.12
CA ASP A 50 17.54 -13.64 -5.35
C ASP A 50 16.41 -14.53 -5.88
N ILE A 51 15.23 -13.91 -6.06
CA ILE A 51 14.00 -14.56 -6.51
C ILE A 51 13.54 -14.06 -7.88
N ASN A 52 14.36 -13.26 -8.59
CA ASN A 52 13.93 -12.60 -9.83
C ASN A 52 13.62 -13.56 -10.98
N ASP A 53 14.22 -14.75 -10.99
CA ASP A 53 14.03 -15.76 -12.05
C ASP A 53 12.82 -16.68 -11.79
N LEU A 54 12.11 -16.53 -10.65
CA LEU A 54 10.92 -17.32 -10.36
C LEU A 54 9.76 -16.94 -11.30
N PRO A 55 8.92 -17.92 -11.72
CA PRO A 55 7.84 -17.71 -12.69
C PRO A 55 6.62 -17.00 -12.09
N LEU A 56 6.82 -15.94 -11.28
CA LEU A 56 5.78 -15.19 -10.57
C LEU A 56 5.55 -13.80 -11.20
N THR A 57 5.59 -13.70 -12.55
CA THR A 57 5.56 -12.42 -13.27
C THR A 57 4.30 -12.21 -14.12
N GLY A 58 3.34 -13.16 -14.12
CA GLY A 58 2.11 -13.11 -14.91
C GLY A 58 1.15 -12.02 -14.47
N VAL A 59 0.25 -11.62 -15.37
CA VAL A 59 -0.96 -10.84 -15.09
C VAL A 59 -2.06 -11.50 -15.89
N ASP A 60 -2.89 -12.28 -15.22
CA ASP A 60 -3.81 -13.21 -15.86
C ASP A 60 -5.24 -13.02 -15.36
N GLU A 61 -6.22 -13.18 -16.23
CA GLU A 61 -7.64 -13.23 -15.87
C GLU A 61 -8.03 -14.68 -15.60
N LEU A 62 -8.57 -14.93 -14.41
CA LEU A 62 -9.06 -16.25 -13.99
C LEU A 62 -10.51 -16.47 -14.49
N GLY A 63 -10.97 -17.73 -14.42
CA GLY A 63 -12.27 -18.12 -14.93
C GLY A 63 -13.48 -17.45 -14.27
N ASP A 64 -13.32 -16.94 -13.04
CA ASP A 64 -14.32 -16.16 -12.29
C ASP A 64 -14.21 -14.65 -12.55
N GLY A 65 -13.30 -14.23 -13.42
CA GLY A 65 -13.03 -12.84 -13.73
C GLY A 65 -12.11 -12.12 -12.74
N THR A 66 -11.53 -12.81 -11.77
CA THR A 66 -10.45 -12.28 -10.91
C THR A 66 -9.21 -12.01 -11.74
N ILE A 67 -8.51 -10.91 -11.47
CA ILE A 67 -7.20 -10.63 -12.09
C ILE A 67 -6.11 -11.02 -11.11
N ARG A 68 -5.34 -12.05 -11.46
CA ARG A 68 -4.16 -12.47 -10.70
C ARG A 68 -2.91 -11.76 -11.20
N ILE A 69 -2.18 -11.12 -10.27
CA ILE A 69 -0.92 -10.44 -10.52
C ILE A 69 0.18 -11.19 -9.79
N GLY A 70 1.14 -11.75 -10.50
CA GLY A 70 2.30 -12.41 -9.90
C GLY A 70 3.13 -11.44 -9.06
N ALA A 71 3.64 -11.88 -7.92
CA ALA A 71 4.35 -11.02 -6.98
C ALA A 71 5.62 -10.37 -7.54
N LEU A 72 6.25 -10.99 -8.53
CA LEU A 72 7.45 -10.49 -9.23
C LEU A 72 7.12 -9.67 -10.48
N ALA A 73 5.85 -9.51 -10.85
CA ALA A 73 5.45 -8.62 -11.92
C ALA A 73 5.96 -7.20 -11.64
N ARG A 74 6.62 -6.58 -12.63
CA ARG A 74 7.18 -5.23 -12.48
C ARG A 74 6.07 -4.19 -12.48
N MET A 75 6.19 -3.18 -11.60
CA MET A 75 5.21 -2.10 -11.48
C MET A 75 4.90 -1.46 -12.84
N SER A 76 5.93 -1.20 -13.67
CA SER A 76 5.78 -0.60 -14.99
C SER A 76 4.99 -1.48 -15.97
N ARG A 77 5.14 -2.81 -15.89
CA ARG A 77 4.40 -3.78 -16.72
C ARG A 77 2.94 -3.83 -16.29
N VAL A 78 2.67 -4.00 -15.00
CA VAL A 78 1.31 -4.06 -14.46
C VAL A 78 0.54 -2.78 -14.79
N ALA A 79 1.15 -1.61 -14.58
CA ALA A 79 0.55 -0.32 -14.89
C ALA A 79 0.11 -0.15 -16.36
N ARG A 80 0.81 -0.81 -17.29
CA ARG A 80 0.54 -0.72 -18.73
C ARG A 80 -0.29 -1.88 -19.29
N THR A 81 -0.58 -2.90 -18.48
CA THR A 81 -1.36 -4.06 -18.89
C THR A 81 -2.79 -3.65 -19.24
N PRO A 82 -3.30 -3.97 -20.46
CA PRO A 82 -4.60 -3.48 -20.92
C PRO A 82 -5.78 -3.86 -20.01
N ILE A 83 -5.80 -5.07 -19.45
CA ILE A 83 -6.89 -5.51 -18.58
C ILE A 83 -6.91 -4.71 -17.26
N ILE A 84 -5.74 -4.38 -16.68
CA ILE A 84 -5.63 -3.53 -15.49
C ILE A 84 -6.18 -2.13 -15.80
N LYS A 85 -5.77 -1.53 -16.93
CA LYS A 85 -6.26 -0.21 -17.33
C LYS A 85 -7.77 -0.15 -17.53
N ARG A 86 -8.36 -1.23 -18.07
CA ARG A 86 -9.82 -1.27 -18.32
C ARG A 86 -10.62 -1.56 -17.07
N ARG A 87 -10.20 -2.54 -16.27
CA ARG A 87 -11.00 -3.04 -15.14
C ARG A 87 -10.69 -2.37 -13.81
N PHE A 88 -9.45 -1.90 -13.64
CA PHE A 88 -8.94 -1.29 -12.41
C PHE A 88 -8.06 -0.07 -12.72
N PRO A 89 -8.58 0.98 -13.40
CA PRO A 89 -7.77 2.12 -13.81
C PRO A 89 -7.06 2.80 -12.64
N ALA A 90 -7.66 2.85 -11.45
CA ALA A 90 -7.01 3.38 -10.25
C ALA A 90 -5.71 2.63 -9.89
N VAL A 91 -5.63 1.31 -10.14
CA VAL A 91 -4.39 0.52 -9.93
C VAL A 91 -3.30 0.97 -10.90
N SER A 92 -3.65 1.14 -12.18
CA SER A 92 -2.72 1.66 -13.21
C SER A 92 -2.22 3.05 -12.84
N GLU A 93 -3.12 3.97 -12.48
CA GLU A 93 -2.78 5.35 -12.10
C GLU A 93 -1.90 5.41 -10.85
N ALA A 94 -2.22 4.64 -9.81
CA ALA A 94 -1.43 4.56 -8.59
C ALA A 94 0.01 4.09 -8.87
N LEU A 95 0.16 3.07 -9.71
CA LEU A 95 1.48 2.58 -10.13
C LEU A 95 2.26 3.64 -10.93
N LEU A 96 1.59 4.34 -11.87
CA LEU A 96 2.23 5.37 -12.70
C LEU A 96 2.64 6.61 -11.89
N LEU A 97 1.89 6.95 -10.85
CA LEU A 97 2.18 8.06 -9.94
C LEU A 97 3.17 7.68 -8.82
N GLY A 98 3.45 6.39 -8.64
CA GLY A 98 4.42 5.87 -7.69
C GLY A 98 5.85 5.93 -8.23
N ALA A 99 6.84 6.18 -7.36
CA ALA A 99 8.27 6.16 -7.65
C ALA A 99 8.69 6.97 -8.91
N SER A 100 9.86 6.68 -9.47
CA SER A 100 10.29 7.11 -10.81
C SER A 100 10.05 6.00 -11.85
N GLU A 101 10.15 6.32 -13.13
CA GLU A 101 10.00 5.31 -14.20
C GLU A 101 11.06 4.21 -14.08
N GLN A 102 12.31 4.58 -13.81
CA GLN A 102 13.42 3.65 -13.63
C GLN A 102 13.18 2.70 -12.45
N LEU A 103 12.71 3.24 -11.32
CA LEU A 103 12.39 2.41 -10.16
C LEU A 103 11.22 1.46 -10.45
N ARG A 104 10.18 1.90 -11.16
CA ARG A 104 9.05 1.04 -11.54
C ARG A 104 9.45 -0.11 -12.46
N ASN A 105 10.50 0.06 -13.26
CA ASN A 105 11.03 -1.01 -14.12
C ASN A 105 11.73 -2.12 -13.31
N MET A 106 12.17 -1.83 -12.09
CA MET A 106 12.83 -2.78 -11.20
C MET A 106 11.93 -3.28 -10.07
N ALA A 107 11.12 -2.41 -9.49
CA ALA A 107 10.25 -2.75 -8.37
C ALA A 107 9.17 -3.75 -8.77
N SER A 108 9.02 -4.82 -7.97
CA SER A 108 7.98 -5.84 -8.10
C SER A 108 6.75 -5.48 -7.25
N ILE A 109 5.60 -6.06 -7.59
CA ILE A 109 4.35 -5.81 -6.85
C ILE A 109 4.45 -6.35 -5.42
N GLY A 110 4.89 -7.59 -5.20
CA GLY A 110 5.08 -8.14 -3.85
C GLY A 110 6.08 -7.33 -3.02
N GLY A 111 7.21 -6.92 -3.63
CA GLY A 111 8.18 -6.05 -2.97
C GLY A 111 7.63 -4.66 -2.67
N ASN A 112 6.71 -4.14 -3.49
CA ASN A 112 6.03 -2.88 -3.22
C ASN A 112 5.09 -2.98 -2.00
N LEU A 113 4.38 -4.09 -1.83
CA LEU A 113 3.53 -4.31 -0.66
C LEU A 113 4.36 -4.37 0.64
N CYS A 114 5.55 -4.97 0.59
CA CYS A 114 6.46 -5.10 1.73
C CYS A 114 7.39 -3.89 1.94
N GLN A 115 7.18 -2.76 1.24
CA GLN A 115 8.05 -1.61 1.44
C GLN A 115 7.88 -1.00 2.84
N ARG A 116 9.01 -0.68 3.49
CA ARG A 116 9.03 -0.08 4.82
C ARG A 116 8.71 1.42 4.77
N VAL A 117 8.32 1.95 5.91
CA VAL A 117 7.97 3.37 6.09
C VAL A 117 9.10 4.34 5.67
N ARG A 118 8.72 5.58 5.36
CA ARG A 118 9.64 6.66 4.96
C ARG A 118 9.84 7.72 6.04
N CYS A 119 9.49 7.39 7.29
CA CYS A 119 9.77 8.21 8.46
C CYS A 119 11.26 8.50 8.56
N THR A 120 11.64 9.79 8.68
CA THR A 120 13.04 10.21 8.76
C THR A 120 13.72 9.64 9.99
N TYR A 121 13.05 9.60 11.14
CA TYR A 121 13.54 9.04 12.40
C TYR A 121 13.74 7.51 12.37
N PHE A 122 12.99 6.80 11.54
CA PHE A 122 13.22 5.39 11.26
C PHE A 122 14.48 5.21 10.40
N ARG A 123 14.70 6.11 9.44
CA ARG A 123 15.72 5.95 8.39
C ARG A 123 17.07 6.57 8.71
N ASP A 124 17.15 7.47 9.70
CA ASP A 124 18.41 8.09 10.10
C ASP A 124 19.33 7.15 10.90
N GLY A 125 18.78 6.04 11.40
CA GLY A 125 19.52 4.99 12.11
C GLY A 125 19.91 5.34 13.56
N VAL A 126 19.64 6.57 14.04
CA VAL A 126 20.09 7.07 15.36
C VAL A 126 18.98 7.56 16.28
N SER A 127 17.93 8.15 15.73
CA SER A 127 16.80 8.67 16.54
C SER A 127 16.04 7.55 17.24
N PRO A 128 15.51 7.76 18.45
CA PRO A 128 14.59 6.81 19.10
C PRO A 128 13.42 6.43 18.18
N CYS A 129 13.28 5.12 17.91
CA CYS A 129 12.25 4.62 16.99
C CYS A 129 11.83 3.19 17.34
N ASN A 130 10.64 3.04 17.93
CA ASN A 130 10.06 1.74 18.30
C ASN A 130 9.91 0.76 17.13
N LYS A 131 9.78 1.28 15.90
CA LYS A 131 9.69 0.44 14.69
C LYS A 131 11.05 -0.17 14.31
N ARG A 132 12.16 0.49 14.61
CA ARG A 132 13.52 -0.01 14.39
C ARG A 132 14.02 -0.79 15.60
N GLU A 133 13.84 -0.22 16.78
CA GLU A 133 14.31 -0.76 18.05
C GLU A 133 13.19 -0.61 19.10
N PRO A 134 12.42 -1.69 19.37
CA PRO A 134 11.30 -1.65 20.29
C PRO A 134 11.70 -1.16 21.69
N GLY A 135 10.88 -0.29 22.28
CA GLY A 135 11.10 0.28 23.61
C GLY A 135 11.92 1.56 23.65
N THR A 136 12.47 2.04 22.51
CA THR A 136 13.29 3.27 22.50
C THR A 136 12.45 4.55 22.36
N GLY A 137 11.15 4.45 22.05
CA GLY A 137 10.27 5.60 21.87
C GLY A 137 10.03 5.95 20.39
N CYS A 138 9.33 7.08 20.14
CA CYS A 138 9.03 7.57 18.81
C CYS A 138 9.30 9.08 18.72
N SER A 139 10.43 9.46 18.13
CA SER A 139 10.82 10.86 17.95
C SER A 139 9.88 11.68 17.06
N ALA A 140 9.03 11.02 16.26
CA ALA A 140 8.08 11.72 15.39
C ALA A 140 6.90 12.33 16.13
N LEU A 141 6.54 11.85 17.34
CA LEU A 141 5.38 12.34 18.09
C LEU A 141 5.49 13.82 18.37
N GLU A 142 6.63 14.27 18.88
CA GLU A 142 6.90 15.67 19.25
C GLU A 142 7.83 16.38 18.24
N GLY A 143 8.37 15.62 17.26
CA GLY A 143 9.31 16.15 16.28
C GLY A 143 8.63 16.62 14.99
N LEU A 144 9.39 16.61 13.87
CA LEU A 144 8.89 16.99 12.56
C LEU A 144 7.95 15.90 12.02
N ASN A 145 6.65 16.13 12.07
CA ASN A 145 5.64 15.12 11.74
C ASN A 145 4.71 15.50 10.58
N ARG A 146 5.05 16.50 9.77
CA ARG A 146 4.25 16.95 8.61
C ARG A 146 3.86 15.82 7.67
N GLY A 147 4.76 14.88 7.39
CA GLY A 147 4.52 13.73 6.51
C GLY A 147 3.84 12.53 7.17
N HIS A 148 3.60 12.56 8.49
CA HIS A 148 3.15 11.41 9.26
C HIS A 148 1.63 11.20 9.21
N ALA A 149 1.18 10.04 9.71
CA ALA A 149 -0.21 9.61 9.69
C ALA A 149 -1.07 10.37 10.69
N ILE A 150 -2.38 10.42 10.38
CA ILE A 150 -3.46 10.93 11.22
C ILE A 150 -4.52 9.86 11.52
N LEU A 151 -4.44 8.69 10.84
CA LEU A 151 -5.37 7.56 11.00
C LEU A 151 -4.59 6.30 11.39
N GLY A 152 -5.15 5.49 12.27
CA GLY A 152 -4.55 4.23 12.74
C GLY A 152 -3.24 4.43 13.53
N VAL A 153 -3.02 5.60 14.10
CA VAL A 153 -1.84 5.96 14.87
C VAL A 153 -1.87 5.38 16.30
N SER A 154 -0.70 5.27 16.93
CA SER A 154 -0.56 4.92 18.33
C SER A 154 0.50 5.79 19.00
N GLU A 155 0.61 5.73 20.30
CA GLU A 155 1.70 6.39 21.05
C GLU A 155 3.08 5.73 20.78
N SER A 156 3.08 4.55 20.15
CA SER A 156 4.32 3.86 19.77
C SER A 156 4.80 4.24 18.37
N CYS A 157 3.91 4.65 17.45
CA CYS A 157 4.31 5.02 16.07
C CYS A 157 3.20 5.72 15.31
N ILE A 158 3.59 6.76 14.56
CA ILE A 158 2.72 7.53 13.65
C ILE A 158 3.21 7.51 12.20
N ALA A 159 4.09 6.60 11.82
CA ALA A 159 4.64 6.55 10.47
C ALA A 159 3.57 6.17 9.44
N THR A 160 3.53 6.88 8.31
CA THR A 160 2.62 6.59 7.19
C THR A 160 3.09 5.39 6.37
N HIS A 161 2.13 4.59 5.90
CA HIS A 161 2.39 3.58 4.87
C HIS A 161 2.64 4.25 3.52
N PRO A 162 3.73 3.90 2.80
CA PRO A 162 4.18 4.68 1.64
C PRO A 162 3.65 4.20 0.29
N SER A 163 3.05 3.01 0.20
CA SER A 163 2.65 2.41 -1.08
C SER A 163 1.44 3.09 -1.70
N ASP A 164 1.60 3.59 -2.93
CA ASP A 164 0.49 4.12 -3.73
C ASP A 164 -0.47 3.00 -4.18
N VAL A 165 0.07 1.87 -4.69
CA VAL A 165 -0.76 0.77 -5.24
C VAL A 165 -1.51 -0.02 -4.17
N ALA A 166 -1.03 -0.05 -2.94
CA ALA A 166 -1.75 -0.68 -1.84
C ALA A 166 -3.10 0.00 -1.54
N VAL A 167 -3.25 1.28 -1.89
CA VAL A 167 -4.50 2.03 -1.70
C VAL A 167 -5.63 1.48 -2.56
N PRO A 168 -5.53 1.38 -3.91
CA PRO A 168 -6.55 0.72 -4.70
C PRO A 168 -6.67 -0.78 -4.41
N PHE A 169 -5.61 -1.48 -3.99
CA PHE A 169 -5.74 -2.89 -3.58
C PHE A 169 -6.66 -3.03 -2.37
N VAL A 170 -6.55 -2.15 -1.38
CA VAL A 170 -7.46 -2.11 -0.23
C VAL A 170 -8.88 -1.68 -0.65
N ALA A 171 -9.02 -0.73 -1.59
CA ALA A 171 -10.32 -0.33 -2.11
C ALA A 171 -11.08 -1.49 -2.78
N PHE A 172 -10.37 -2.39 -3.45
CA PHE A 172 -10.95 -3.49 -4.22
C PHE A 172 -10.82 -4.86 -3.54
N ASP A 173 -10.63 -4.87 -2.23
CA ASP A 173 -10.60 -6.10 -1.42
C ASP A 173 -9.63 -7.17 -1.97
N ALA A 174 -8.42 -6.74 -2.38
CA ALA A 174 -7.41 -7.64 -2.92
C ALA A 174 -7.05 -8.76 -1.95
N VAL A 175 -6.60 -9.90 -2.48
CA VAL A 175 -6.16 -11.06 -1.69
C VAL A 175 -4.69 -11.32 -1.99
N VAL A 176 -3.87 -11.42 -0.95
CA VAL A 176 -2.44 -11.74 -1.05
C VAL A 176 -2.27 -13.25 -0.90
N HIS A 177 -1.63 -13.88 -1.88
CA HIS A 177 -1.22 -15.29 -1.83
C HIS A 177 0.21 -15.40 -1.35
N THR A 178 0.46 -16.31 -0.43
CA THR A 178 1.78 -16.56 0.14
C THR A 178 2.11 -18.04 0.16
N ALA A 179 3.39 -18.37 0.18
CA ALA A 179 3.90 -19.71 0.42
C ALA A 179 4.99 -19.65 1.49
N GLY A 180 4.98 -20.59 2.41
CA GLY A 180 5.93 -20.71 3.52
C GLY A 180 6.26 -22.17 3.83
N LEU A 181 7.02 -22.41 4.90
CA LEU A 181 7.34 -23.78 5.34
C LEU A 181 6.10 -24.60 5.70
N ASP A 182 5.04 -23.93 6.19
CA ASP A 182 3.78 -24.58 6.59
C ASP A 182 2.78 -24.70 5.42
N GLY A 183 3.21 -24.40 4.18
CA GLY A 183 2.39 -24.46 2.98
C GLY A 183 1.95 -23.09 2.47
N GLU A 184 0.91 -23.12 1.62
CA GLU A 184 0.34 -21.92 0.99
C GLU A 184 -0.84 -21.40 1.83
N ARG A 185 -1.02 -20.08 1.85
CA ARG A 185 -2.19 -19.43 2.42
C ARG A 185 -2.57 -18.16 1.68
N THR A 186 -3.79 -17.70 1.91
CA THR A 186 -4.29 -16.42 1.41
C THR A 186 -4.56 -15.46 2.58
N ILE A 187 -4.28 -14.19 2.37
CA ILE A 187 -4.46 -13.13 3.36
C ILE A 187 -5.26 -12.01 2.70
N PRO A 188 -6.47 -11.69 3.17
CA PRO A 188 -7.18 -10.48 2.74
C PRO A 188 -6.29 -9.25 2.94
N ILE A 189 -6.28 -8.32 2.00
CA ILE A 189 -5.39 -7.15 2.06
C ILE A 189 -5.61 -6.27 3.30
N ASP A 190 -6.82 -6.23 3.84
CA ASP A 190 -7.14 -5.50 5.09
C ASP A 190 -6.43 -6.10 6.31
N ASP A 191 -6.20 -7.43 6.31
CA ASP A 191 -5.51 -8.18 7.35
C ASP A 191 -4.00 -8.27 7.10
N PHE A 192 -3.56 -7.95 5.87
CA PHE A 192 -2.14 -7.96 5.50
C PHE A 192 -1.36 -6.81 6.12
N TYR A 193 -1.98 -5.66 6.32
CA TYR A 193 -1.34 -4.51 6.93
C TYR A 193 -1.80 -4.32 8.37
N LEU A 194 -0.85 -4.33 9.30
CA LEU A 194 -1.11 -4.19 10.72
C LEU A 194 -0.96 -2.73 11.15
N VAL A 195 -1.89 -2.27 12.01
CA VAL A 195 -1.71 -0.98 12.70
C VAL A 195 -0.61 -1.12 13.76
N PRO A 196 0.14 -0.07 14.07
CA PRO A 196 1.32 -0.15 14.95
C PRO A 196 1.02 -0.64 16.37
N GLY A 197 -0.13 -0.27 16.96
CA GLY A 197 -0.47 -0.63 18.34
C GLY A 197 0.73 -0.46 19.27
N GLU A 198 1.08 -1.52 20.00
CA GLU A 198 2.26 -1.61 20.87
C GLU A 198 3.47 -2.24 20.17
N ALA A 199 3.30 -2.85 19.01
CA ALA A 199 4.31 -3.58 18.26
C ALA A 199 4.56 -3.01 16.84
N PRO A 200 4.98 -1.74 16.71
CA PRO A 200 5.12 -1.08 15.41
C PRO A 200 6.17 -1.70 14.49
N GLN A 201 7.08 -2.52 14.99
CA GLN A 201 8.07 -3.26 14.20
C GLN A 201 7.43 -4.35 13.34
N VAL A 202 6.21 -4.83 13.68
CA VAL A 202 5.46 -5.82 12.92
C VAL A 202 4.49 -5.09 12.00
N GLU A 203 4.79 -5.07 10.70
CA GLU A 203 4.00 -4.31 9.70
C GLU A 203 3.02 -5.19 8.92
N HIS A 204 3.26 -6.51 8.90
CA HIS A 204 2.43 -7.51 8.22
C HIS A 204 2.58 -8.89 8.92
N PRO A 205 1.63 -9.83 8.71
CA PRO A 205 1.60 -11.11 9.40
C PRO A 205 2.47 -12.20 8.75
N LEU A 206 3.35 -11.83 7.81
CA LEU A 206 4.24 -12.80 7.17
C LEU A 206 5.25 -13.37 8.17
N ALA A 207 5.38 -14.67 8.18
CA ALA A 207 6.46 -15.36 8.90
C ALA A 207 7.81 -15.12 8.19
N HIS A 208 8.92 -15.34 8.92
CA HIS A 208 10.24 -15.30 8.31
C HIS A 208 10.37 -16.42 7.27
N GLY A 209 10.79 -16.08 6.06
CA GLY A 209 10.84 -17.02 4.94
C GLY A 209 9.50 -17.24 4.21
N GLU A 210 8.42 -16.58 4.63
CA GLU A 210 7.16 -16.61 3.90
C GLU A 210 7.22 -15.65 2.69
N LEU A 211 6.96 -16.17 1.49
CA LEU A 211 7.08 -15.47 0.22
C LEU A 211 5.71 -15.13 -0.34
N ILE A 212 5.49 -13.87 -0.73
CA ILE A 212 4.31 -13.49 -1.52
C ILE A 212 4.48 -14.08 -2.93
N THR A 213 3.48 -14.82 -3.40
CA THR A 213 3.49 -15.45 -4.73
C THR A 213 2.60 -14.73 -5.74
N ALA A 214 1.44 -14.22 -5.31
CA ALA A 214 0.52 -13.47 -6.17
C ALA A 214 -0.36 -12.51 -5.36
N ILE A 215 -1.02 -11.60 -6.09
CA ILE A 215 -2.09 -10.75 -5.59
C ILE A 215 -3.29 -10.91 -6.52
N ASP A 216 -4.45 -11.25 -5.97
CA ASP A 216 -5.71 -11.35 -6.67
C ASP A 216 -6.53 -10.07 -6.48
N LEU A 217 -7.07 -9.55 -7.58
CA LEU A 217 -8.06 -8.49 -7.62
C LEU A 217 -9.40 -9.10 -8.02
N PRO A 218 -10.32 -9.31 -7.07
CA PRO A 218 -11.63 -9.89 -7.38
C PRO A 218 -12.45 -8.92 -8.22
N PRO A 219 -13.47 -9.41 -8.96
CA PRO A 219 -14.40 -8.57 -9.69
C PRO A 219 -15.07 -7.56 -8.74
N ALA A 220 -15.02 -6.28 -9.10
CA ALA A 220 -15.65 -5.21 -8.33
C ALA A 220 -16.42 -4.28 -9.31
N PRO A 221 -17.77 -4.23 -9.25
CA PRO A 221 -18.58 -3.47 -10.23
C PRO A 221 -18.15 -2.02 -10.41
N PRO A 222 -17.84 -1.22 -9.35
CA PRO A 222 -17.45 0.17 -9.51
C PRO A 222 -16.00 0.36 -9.98
N ALA A 223 -15.17 -0.71 -10.02
CA ALA A 223 -13.73 -0.58 -10.26
C ALA A 223 -13.38 -0.01 -11.64
N ALA A 224 -14.18 -0.30 -12.69
CA ALA A 224 -13.92 0.21 -14.04
C ALA A 224 -14.07 1.74 -14.14
N GLY A 225 -14.89 2.36 -13.29
CA GLY A 225 -15.01 3.81 -13.15
C GLY A 225 -14.10 4.43 -12.10
N SER A 226 -13.13 3.66 -11.57
CA SER A 226 -12.26 4.11 -10.50
C SER A 226 -11.18 5.07 -10.97
N LEU A 227 -10.68 5.87 -10.02
CA LEU A 227 -9.54 6.74 -10.24
C LEU A 227 -8.65 6.81 -9.00
N TYR A 228 -7.41 7.24 -9.19
CA TYR A 228 -6.46 7.50 -8.12
C TYR A 228 -5.95 8.93 -8.19
N LEU A 229 -6.16 9.70 -7.12
CA LEU A 229 -5.64 11.05 -6.98
C LEU A 229 -4.53 11.06 -5.94
N LYS A 230 -3.43 11.78 -6.24
CA LYS A 230 -2.28 11.93 -5.36
C LYS A 230 -1.92 13.39 -5.18
N PHE A 231 -1.95 13.86 -3.95
CA PHE A 231 -1.54 15.21 -3.55
C PHE A 231 -0.17 15.13 -2.89
N ARG A 232 0.78 15.91 -3.38
CA ARG A 232 2.20 15.88 -3.00
C ARG A 232 2.84 17.25 -3.21
N ASP A 233 4.00 17.49 -2.59
CA ASP A 233 4.68 18.79 -2.62
C ASP A 233 5.37 19.07 -3.96
N ARG A 234 5.65 18.04 -4.76
CA ARG A 234 6.22 18.19 -6.12
C ARG A 234 5.58 17.21 -7.11
N GLN A 235 5.73 17.51 -8.40
CA GLN A 235 5.00 16.78 -9.44
C GLN A 235 5.43 15.32 -9.64
N SER A 236 6.67 14.96 -9.35
CA SER A 236 7.19 13.60 -9.54
C SER A 236 8.11 13.17 -8.41
N TYR A 237 8.29 11.86 -8.26
CA TYR A 237 9.20 11.23 -7.31
C TYR A 237 9.03 11.75 -5.88
N GLU A 238 7.78 11.76 -5.40
CA GLU A 238 7.42 12.19 -4.07
C GLU A 238 6.31 11.29 -3.52
N PHE A 239 6.35 11.02 -2.22
CA PHE A 239 5.27 10.31 -1.53
C PHE A 239 4.04 11.20 -1.36
N ALA A 240 2.87 10.58 -1.23
CA ALA A 240 1.66 11.33 -1.02
C ALA A 240 1.64 11.99 0.36
N LEU A 241 1.24 13.26 0.41
CA LEU A 241 0.70 13.86 1.62
C LEU A 241 -0.67 13.27 1.92
N VAL A 242 -1.50 13.20 0.88
CA VAL A 242 -2.80 12.53 0.85
C VAL A 242 -2.98 11.92 -0.53
N SER A 243 -3.52 10.72 -0.59
CA SER A 243 -4.03 10.13 -1.83
C SER A 243 -5.37 9.47 -1.59
N VAL A 244 -6.16 9.34 -2.66
CA VAL A 244 -7.46 8.69 -2.61
C VAL A 244 -7.66 7.81 -3.84
N CYS A 245 -8.07 6.56 -3.62
CA CYS A 245 -8.75 5.74 -4.61
C CYS A 245 -10.25 5.91 -4.41
N ALA A 246 -10.97 6.29 -5.45
CA ALA A 246 -12.42 6.41 -5.42
C ALA A 246 -13.03 5.68 -6.60
N ALA A 247 -14.09 4.92 -6.32
CA ALA A 247 -14.91 4.24 -7.30
C ALA A 247 -16.37 4.30 -6.84
N LEU A 248 -17.29 4.57 -7.74
CA LEU A 248 -18.67 4.87 -7.43
C LEU A 248 -19.57 4.34 -8.54
N THR A 249 -20.69 3.73 -8.20
CA THR A 249 -21.79 3.41 -9.12
C THR A 249 -23.03 4.19 -8.70
N VAL A 250 -23.62 4.92 -9.64
CA VAL A 250 -24.83 5.73 -9.40
C VAL A 250 -25.97 5.18 -10.23
N ASN A 251 -27.11 4.91 -9.61
CA ASN A 251 -28.36 4.54 -10.25
C ASN A 251 -29.41 5.59 -9.87
N ASP A 252 -30.06 6.22 -10.87
CA ASP A 252 -31.13 7.21 -10.67
C ASP A 252 -30.76 8.33 -9.67
N GLY A 253 -29.51 8.81 -9.73
CA GLY A 253 -29.01 9.86 -8.82
C GLY A 253 -28.67 9.41 -7.40
N VAL A 254 -28.73 8.10 -7.11
CA VAL A 254 -28.45 7.49 -5.82
C VAL A 254 -27.19 6.63 -5.92
N VAL A 255 -26.33 6.69 -4.89
CA VAL A 255 -25.13 5.87 -4.80
C VAL A 255 -25.51 4.41 -4.54
N ALA A 256 -25.35 3.55 -5.55
CA ALA A 256 -25.64 2.11 -5.48
C ALA A 256 -24.48 1.32 -4.85
N ASP A 257 -23.23 1.60 -5.27
CA ASP A 257 -22.03 1.04 -4.66
C ASP A 257 -20.91 2.08 -4.67
N VAL A 258 -20.02 1.98 -3.68
CA VAL A 258 -18.91 2.91 -3.52
C VAL A 258 -17.72 2.24 -2.84
N ARG A 259 -16.52 2.56 -3.32
CA ARG A 259 -15.24 2.13 -2.77
C ARG A 259 -14.34 3.35 -2.59
N VAL A 260 -13.88 3.57 -1.37
CA VAL A 260 -12.97 4.67 -1.04
C VAL A 260 -11.84 4.16 -0.18
N ALA A 261 -10.60 4.42 -0.59
CA ALA A 261 -9.43 4.17 0.26
C ALA A 261 -8.45 5.33 0.18
N LEU A 262 -7.74 5.56 1.28
CA LEU A 262 -6.83 6.68 1.47
C LEU A 262 -5.39 6.20 1.63
N GLY A 263 -4.43 6.96 1.10
CA GLY A 263 -3.00 6.81 1.34
C GLY A 263 -2.37 8.11 1.83
N GLY A 264 -1.16 8.03 2.36
CA GLY A 264 -0.43 9.18 2.91
C GLY A 264 -1.00 9.72 4.24
N VAL A 265 -2.12 9.20 4.73
CA VAL A 265 -2.80 9.63 5.96
C VAL A 265 -2.90 8.54 7.03
N GLY A 266 -2.73 7.29 6.67
CA GLY A 266 -2.83 6.14 7.57
C GLY A 266 -1.49 5.46 7.83
N THR A 267 -1.39 4.77 8.97
CA THR A 267 -0.25 3.88 9.26
C THR A 267 -0.28 2.61 8.42
N LYS A 268 -1.44 2.31 7.82
CA LYS A 268 -1.67 1.35 6.75
C LYS A 268 -2.46 2.01 5.62
N PRO A 269 -2.56 1.42 4.41
CA PRO A 269 -3.55 1.85 3.41
C PRO A 269 -4.93 1.79 4.08
N TRP A 270 -5.70 2.87 4.00
CA TRP A 270 -6.88 3.06 4.83
C TRP A 270 -8.16 2.93 4.03
N ARG A 271 -8.96 1.89 4.28
CA ARG A 271 -10.31 1.77 3.72
C ARG A 271 -11.25 2.72 4.44
N ALA A 272 -11.89 3.62 3.72
CA ALA A 272 -12.80 4.64 4.27
C ALA A 272 -14.22 4.07 4.47
N ARG A 273 -14.36 3.04 5.34
CA ARG A 273 -15.60 2.29 5.53
C ARG A 273 -16.74 3.11 6.10
N ARG A 274 -16.43 4.13 6.91
CA ARG A 274 -17.45 5.07 7.44
C ARG A 274 -18.01 5.93 6.31
N ALA A 275 -17.13 6.47 5.46
CA ALA A 275 -17.56 7.23 4.28
C ALA A 275 -18.39 6.37 3.33
N GLU A 276 -17.99 5.12 3.08
CA GLU A 276 -18.75 4.20 2.24
C GLU A 276 -20.13 3.87 2.83
N ALA A 277 -20.23 3.71 4.15
CA ALA A 277 -21.51 3.45 4.84
C ALA A 277 -22.46 4.65 4.72
N GLU A 278 -21.95 5.89 4.90
CA GLU A 278 -22.73 7.13 4.75
C GLU A 278 -23.22 7.37 3.30
N LEU A 279 -22.49 6.84 2.31
CA LEU A 279 -22.80 7.09 0.90
C LEU A 279 -23.77 6.11 0.31
N ARG A 280 -23.77 4.83 0.71
CA ARG A 280 -24.67 3.83 0.12
C ARG A 280 -26.13 4.20 0.36
N GLY A 281 -26.89 4.32 -0.74
CA GLY A 281 -28.29 4.74 -0.70
C GLY A 281 -28.52 6.25 -0.55
N ALA A 282 -27.44 7.05 -0.42
CA ALA A 282 -27.54 8.51 -0.36
C ALA A 282 -27.59 9.13 -1.77
N PRO A 283 -28.15 10.35 -1.93
CA PRO A 283 -28.02 11.09 -3.18
C PRO A 283 -26.54 11.29 -3.57
N ALA A 284 -26.24 11.09 -4.86
CA ALA A 284 -24.92 11.34 -5.43
C ALA A 284 -24.68 12.85 -5.58
N SER A 285 -24.40 13.55 -4.49
CA SER A 285 -24.24 15.00 -4.43
C SER A 285 -23.01 15.42 -3.65
N ASP A 286 -22.53 16.64 -3.91
CA ASP A 286 -21.40 17.23 -3.18
C ASP A 286 -21.64 17.31 -1.68
N GLU A 287 -22.88 17.54 -1.26
CA GLU A 287 -23.28 17.58 0.16
C GLU A 287 -23.15 16.21 0.81
N SER A 288 -23.61 15.14 0.16
CA SER A 288 -23.45 13.76 0.62
C SER A 288 -21.97 13.36 0.67
N PHE A 289 -21.18 13.75 -0.34
CA PHE A 289 -19.75 13.49 -0.39
C PHE A 289 -19.00 14.20 0.75
N ALA A 290 -19.33 15.46 1.03
CA ALA A 290 -18.73 16.22 2.13
C ALA A 290 -19.07 15.62 3.48
N ARG A 291 -20.34 15.25 3.73
CA ARG A 291 -20.78 14.59 4.96
C ARG A 291 -20.06 13.26 5.18
N ALA A 292 -19.94 12.43 4.16
CA ALA A 292 -19.24 11.16 4.22
C ALA A 292 -17.74 11.35 4.52
N ALA A 293 -17.08 12.32 3.88
CA ALA A 293 -15.70 12.64 4.15
C ALA A 293 -15.47 13.07 5.59
N ALA A 294 -16.34 13.95 6.12
CA ALA A 294 -16.28 14.39 7.53
C ALA A 294 -16.50 13.21 8.49
N ALA A 295 -17.44 12.30 8.21
CA ALA A 295 -17.69 11.11 9.01
C ALA A 295 -16.43 10.21 9.08
N GLU A 296 -15.73 10.01 7.96
CA GLU A 296 -14.49 9.23 7.94
C GLU A 296 -13.37 9.88 8.75
N LEU A 297 -13.17 11.18 8.58
CA LEU A 297 -12.07 11.91 9.23
C LEU A 297 -12.36 12.28 10.69
N SER A 298 -13.56 12.02 11.21
CA SER A 298 -13.93 12.26 12.62
C SER A 298 -13.06 11.51 13.63
N VAL A 299 -12.40 10.42 13.20
CA VAL A 299 -11.50 9.60 14.04
C VAL A 299 -10.03 9.92 13.83
N ALA A 300 -9.71 10.95 13.07
CA ALA A 300 -8.33 11.37 12.86
C ALA A 300 -7.71 11.92 14.16
N VAL A 301 -6.46 11.54 14.41
CA VAL A 301 -5.66 12.01 15.55
C VAL A 301 -4.42 12.72 15.00
N PRO A 302 -4.55 13.99 14.60
CA PRO A 302 -3.44 14.77 14.09
C PRO A 302 -2.46 15.18 15.20
N ARG A 303 -1.23 15.49 14.79
CA ARG A 303 -0.20 16.14 15.60
C ARG A 303 0.02 17.58 15.10
N SER A 304 0.88 18.33 15.77
CA SER A 304 1.10 19.77 15.50
C SER A 304 1.45 20.08 14.03
N GLY A 305 2.25 19.24 13.36
CA GLY A 305 2.73 19.48 12.01
C GLY A 305 1.85 18.90 10.90
N ASN A 306 0.86 18.02 11.20
CA ASN A 306 0.10 17.29 10.17
C ASN A 306 -1.43 17.51 10.23
N ALA A 307 -1.91 18.45 11.05
CA ALA A 307 -3.34 18.74 11.20
C ALA A 307 -4.00 19.15 9.86
N PHE A 308 -3.27 19.81 8.96
CA PHE A 308 -3.74 20.20 7.64
C PHE A 308 -4.20 19.00 6.78
N LYS A 309 -3.72 17.79 7.08
CA LYS A 309 -4.09 16.58 6.33
C LYS A 309 -5.55 16.21 6.51
N VAL A 310 -6.21 16.57 7.62
CA VAL A 310 -7.63 16.34 7.84
C VAL A 310 -8.43 17.03 6.73
N ALA A 311 -8.33 18.36 6.63
CA ALA A 311 -9.04 19.13 5.61
C ALA A 311 -8.61 18.78 4.19
N LEU A 312 -7.34 18.42 3.97
CA LEU A 312 -6.86 17.98 2.66
C LEU A 312 -7.46 16.62 2.27
N ALA A 313 -7.58 15.67 3.20
CA ALA A 313 -8.17 14.36 2.96
C ALA A 313 -9.68 14.45 2.69
N GLU A 314 -10.43 15.28 3.45
CA GLU A 314 -11.85 15.56 3.18
C GLU A 314 -12.05 16.05 1.74
N ARG A 315 -11.28 17.07 1.33
CA ARG A 315 -11.34 17.62 -0.03
C ARG A 315 -10.92 16.59 -1.10
N ALA A 316 -9.94 15.74 -0.78
CA ALA A 316 -9.50 14.66 -1.68
C ALA A 316 -10.60 13.63 -1.91
N ILE A 317 -11.32 13.20 -0.86
CA ILE A 317 -12.46 12.28 -0.95
C ILE A 317 -13.55 12.89 -1.84
N VAL A 318 -14.00 14.12 -1.53
CA VAL A 318 -15.04 14.81 -2.31
C VAL A 318 -14.64 14.93 -3.78
N ARG A 319 -13.40 15.36 -4.06
CA ARG A 319 -12.89 15.50 -5.42
C ARG A 319 -12.82 14.15 -6.15
N GLY A 320 -12.39 13.08 -5.46
CA GLY A 320 -12.31 11.73 -6.01
C GLY A 320 -13.69 11.20 -6.40
N LEU A 321 -14.67 11.30 -5.49
CA LEU A 321 -16.05 10.86 -5.73
C LEU A 321 -16.71 11.64 -6.88
N ARG A 322 -16.57 12.97 -6.89
CA ARG A 322 -17.10 13.82 -7.98
C ARG A 322 -16.51 13.44 -9.33
N ARG A 323 -15.20 13.18 -9.41
CA ARG A 323 -14.55 12.77 -10.65
C ARG A 323 -14.96 11.38 -11.10
N SER A 324 -15.11 10.42 -10.17
CA SER A 324 -15.58 9.07 -10.46
C SER A 324 -17.03 9.10 -10.99
N MET A 325 -17.90 9.93 -10.40
CA MET A 325 -19.27 10.13 -10.88
C MET A 325 -19.31 10.69 -12.31
N ASN A 326 -18.53 11.73 -12.61
CA ASN A 326 -18.49 12.37 -13.92
C ASN A 326 -17.88 11.48 -15.02
N GLY A 327 -16.94 10.58 -14.66
CA GLY A 327 -16.36 9.62 -15.58
C GLY A 327 -17.31 8.50 -16.03
N GLN A 328 -18.43 8.32 -15.34
CA GLN A 328 -19.49 7.38 -15.74
C GLN A 328 -20.54 8.03 -16.66
N ALA A 329 -20.61 9.36 -16.71
CA ALA A 329 -21.55 10.10 -17.53
C ALA A 329 -21.00 10.41 -18.94
N ALA A 330 -19.78 10.01 -19.26
CA ALA A 330 -19.11 10.18 -20.55
C ALA A 330 -18.97 8.84 -21.27
#